data_5057821ca14abe42516b20ea02304ac5
#
_entry.id   5057821ca14abe42516b20ea02304ac5
#
_cell.length_a   1.000
_cell.length_b   1.000
_cell.length_c   1.000
_cell.angle_alpha   90.00
_cell.angle_beta   90.00
_cell.angle_gamma   90.00
#
_symmetry.space_group_name_H-M   'P 1'
#
loop_
_entity.id
_entity.type
_entity.pdbx_description
1 polymer ?
#
loop_
_entity_poly.entity_id
_entity_poly.type
_entity_poly.pdbx_seq_one_letter_code
_entity_poly.pdbx_strand_id
1 'polypeptide(L)'
;FPFANPRHQHELKLFKTYKLKPEQYLIVGAIDTLSAFVEHPEVIADRLELAATFVGDPRCIMAGTDCGFDTSAGMGRLTSDIVWAKLRSLVEGAKLASSRLL
;
A
#
# COMPACT_ATOMS: atom_id res chain seq x y z
N PHE A 1 3.14 -0.38 7.12
CA PHE A 1 3.46 -1.78 6.86
C PHE A 1 3.82 -1.97 5.38
N PRO A 2 5.08 -2.28 5.06
CA PRO A 2 5.53 -2.44 3.67
C PRO A 2 4.96 -3.74 3.08
N PHE A 3 4.00 -3.62 2.19
CA PHE A 3 3.30 -4.75 1.61
C PHE A 3 3.54 -4.91 0.10
N ALA A 4 3.84 -3.82 -0.60
CA ALA A 4 4.08 -3.88 -2.04
C ALA A 4 5.33 -4.69 -2.38
N ASN A 5 6.31 -4.71 -1.49
CA ASN A 5 7.49 -5.55 -1.64
C ASN A 5 7.14 -6.99 -1.21
N PRO A 6 7.30 -7.99 -2.09
CA PRO A 6 6.97 -9.37 -1.77
C PRO A 6 7.69 -9.94 -0.53
N ARG A 7 8.82 -9.36 -0.14
CA ARG A 7 9.58 -9.81 1.03
C ARG A 7 8.77 -9.83 2.31
N HIS A 8 7.80 -8.91 2.43
CA HIS A 8 7.06 -8.70 3.67
C HIS A 8 5.60 -9.12 3.60
N GLN A 9 5.13 -9.57 2.44
CA GLN A 9 3.71 -9.93 2.28
C GLN A 9 3.24 -11.01 3.25
N HIS A 10 4.08 -11.98 3.54
CA HIS A 10 3.74 -13.07 4.46
C HIS A 10 3.45 -12.57 5.88
N GLU A 11 3.97 -11.41 6.23
CA GLU A 11 3.78 -10.84 7.57
C GLU A 11 2.34 -10.42 7.84
N LEU A 12 1.53 -10.22 6.81
CA LEU A 12 0.10 -9.94 6.96
C LEU A 12 -0.63 -11.06 7.71
N LYS A 13 -0.13 -12.27 7.64
CA LYS A 13 -0.74 -13.42 8.33
C LYS A 13 -0.78 -13.23 9.85
N LEU A 14 0.09 -12.38 10.39
CA LEU A 14 0.11 -12.08 11.82
C LEU A 14 -1.20 -11.45 12.28
N PHE A 15 -1.90 -10.72 11.42
CA PHE A 15 -3.15 -10.07 11.78
C PHE A 15 -4.33 -11.03 11.93
N LYS A 16 -4.17 -12.28 11.55
CA LYS A 16 -5.15 -13.33 11.87
C LYS A 16 -5.11 -13.68 13.34
N THR A 17 -3.93 -13.60 13.96
CA THR A 17 -3.72 -13.92 15.37
C THR A 17 -3.75 -12.68 16.25
N TYR A 18 -3.09 -11.62 15.83
CA TYR A 18 -2.98 -10.37 16.57
C TYR A 18 -3.92 -9.34 15.97
N LYS A 19 -5.04 -9.09 16.67
CA LYS A 19 -6.04 -8.14 16.19
C LYS A 19 -5.65 -6.71 16.53
N LEU A 20 -6.00 -5.78 15.65
CA LEU A 20 -5.87 -4.36 15.93
C LEU A 20 -6.80 -3.97 17.08
N LYS A 21 -6.33 -3.03 17.91
CA LYS A 21 -7.18 -2.42 18.92
C LYS A 21 -8.24 -1.52 18.25
N PRO A 22 -9.38 -1.23 18.91
CA PRO A 22 -10.48 -0.48 18.28
C PRO A 22 -10.12 0.85 17.63
N GLU A 23 -9.09 1.53 18.14
CA GLU A 23 -8.68 2.84 17.64
C GLU A 23 -7.46 2.79 16.72
N GLN A 24 -6.98 1.61 16.41
CA GLN A 24 -5.79 1.45 15.57
C GLN A 24 -6.16 1.28 14.10
N TYR A 25 -5.31 1.83 13.25
CA TYR A 25 -5.39 1.68 11.80
C TYR A 25 -4.11 1.06 11.30
N LEU A 26 -4.22 0.27 10.25
CA LEU A 26 -3.06 -0.26 9.55
C LEU A 26 -2.86 0.52 8.25
N ILE A 27 -1.72 1.16 8.13
CA ILE A 27 -1.34 1.80 6.87
C ILE A 27 -0.59 0.75 6.05
N VAL A 28 -1.19 0.35 4.95
CA VAL A 28 -0.63 -0.69 4.08
C VAL A 28 0.19 -0.06 2.99
N GLY A 29 1.46 -0.46 2.89
CA GLY A 29 2.31 -0.06 1.78
C GLY A 29 1.85 -0.76 0.51
N ALA A 30 1.17 -0.03 -0.37
CA ALA A 30 0.61 -0.55 -1.60
C ALA A 30 1.40 -0.12 -2.84
N ILE A 31 2.39 0.75 -2.67
CA ILE A 31 3.25 1.27 -3.72
C ILE A 31 4.70 0.92 -3.38
N ASP A 32 5.39 0.27 -4.32
CA ASP A 32 6.82 0.03 -4.21
C ASP A 32 7.58 1.33 -4.50
N THR A 33 8.43 1.75 -3.58
CA THR A 33 9.17 3.01 -3.71
C THR A 33 10.54 2.85 -4.35
N LEU A 34 10.95 1.62 -4.65
CA LEU A 34 12.28 1.34 -5.22
C LEU A 34 12.26 1.11 -6.72
N SER A 35 11.13 0.76 -7.31
CA SER A 35 11.03 0.50 -8.74
C SER A 35 10.47 1.70 -9.49
N ALA A 36 10.91 1.88 -10.74
CA ALA A 36 10.37 2.90 -11.64
C ALA A 36 9.02 2.48 -12.24
N PHE A 37 8.53 1.34 -11.88
CA PHE A 37 7.31 0.74 -12.38
C PHE A 37 6.10 1.44 -11.77
N VAL A 38 5.21 1.97 -12.60
CA VAL A 38 3.97 2.59 -12.11
C VAL A 38 2.91 1.50 -12.00
N GLU A 39 2.50 1.22 -10.78
CA GLU A 39 1.49 0.18 -10.53
C GLU A 39 0.13 0.60 -11.09
N HIS A 40 -0.58 -0.36 -11.66
CA HIS A 40 -1.95 -0.12 -12.09
C HIS A 40 -2.88 0.00 -10.86
N PRO A 41 -3.87 0.90 -10.89
CA PRO A 41 -4.80 1.05 -9.75
C PRO A 41 -5.46 -0.25 -9.29
N GLU A 42 -5.75 -1.18 -10.21
CA GLU A 42 -6.32 -2.48 -9.84
C GLU A 42 -5.37 -3.32 -9.00
N VAL A 43 -4.06 -3.25 -9.27
CA VAL A 43 -3.07 -3.97 -8.46
C VAL A 43 -3.06 -3.42 -7.04
N ILE A 44 -3.14 -2.11 -6.91
CA ILE A 44 -3.20 -1.44 -5.61
C ILE A 44 -4.47 -1.84 -4.88
N ALA A 45 -5.61 -1.82 -5.56
CA ALA A 45 -6.89 -2.24 -4.98
C ALA A 45 -6.84 -3.70 -4.51
N ASP A 46 -6.24 -4.58 -5.29
CA ASP A 46 -6.10 -6.00 -4.92
C ASP A 46 -5.25 -6.15 -3.65
N ARG A 47 -4.18 -5.38 -3.52
CA ARG A 47 -3.34 -5.39 -2.32
C ARG A 47 -4.10 -4.92 -1.09
N LEU A 48 -4.91 -3.87 -1.23
CA LEU A 48 -5.74 -3.35 -0.14
C LEU A 48 -6.82 -4.34 0.27
N GLU A 49 -7.45 -5.00 -0.70
CA GLU A 49 -8.44 -6.05 -0.42
C GLU A 49 -7.82 -7.22 0.34
N LEU A 50 -6.63 -7.64 -0.07
CA LEU A 50 -5.94 -8.73 0.61
C LEU A 50 -5.61 -8.35 2.06
N ALA A 51 -5.13 -7.14 2.29
CA ALA A 51 -4.86 -6.65 3.63
C ALA A 51 -6.14 -6.60 4.47
N ALA A 52 -7.24 -6.13 3.91
CA ALA A 52 -8.52 -6.09 4.60
C ALA A 52 -9.01 -7.49 4.98
N THR A 53 -8.76 -8.48 4.14
CA THR A 53 -9.11 -9.88 4.42
C THR A 53 -8.39 -10.39 5.67
N PHE A 54 -7.10 -10.08 5.80
CA PHE A 54 -6.32 -10.53 6.96
C PHE A 54 -6.67 -9.76 8.24
N VAL A 55 -6.92 -8.47 8.13
CA VAL A 55 -7.27 -7.63 9.28
C VAL A 55 -8.72 -7.85 9.71
N GLY A 56 -9.61 -8.12 8.76
CA GLY A 56 -11.01 -8.42 9.03
C GLY A 56 -11.95 -7.22 8.98
N ASP A 57 -11.43 -5.99 8.97
CA ASP A 57 -12.26 -4.79 8.86
C ASP A 57 -11.60 -3.82 7.86
N PRO A 58 -12.23 -3.59 6.70
CA PRO A 58 -11.66 -2.69 5.70
C PRO A 58 -11.58 -1.23 6.15
N ARG A 59 -12.37 -0.83 7.15
CA ARG A 59 -12.33 0.54 7.67
C ARG A 59 -11.07 0.84 8.48
N CYS A 60 -10.35 -0.20 8.89
CA CYS A 60 -9.08 -0.05 9.62
C CYS A 60 -7.87 0.02 8.68
N ILE A 61 -8.07 -0.03 7.37
CA ILE A 61 -7.00 -0.04 6.38
C ILE A 61 -6.86 1.34 5.74
N MET A 62 -5.63 1.81 5.67
CA MET A 62 -5.28 3.03 4.93
C MET A 62 -4.21 2.70 3.90
N ALA A 63 -4.28 3.32 2.75
CA ALA A 63 -3.31 3.12 1.69
C ALA A 63 -2.13 4.06 1.86
N GLY A 64 -0.93 3.54 1.67
CA GLY A 64 0.30 4.32 1.73
C GLY A 64 1.36 3.74 0.81
N THR A 65 2.53 4.33 0.84
CA THR A 65 3.71 3.80 0.15
C THR A 65 4.47 2.86 1.08
N ASP A 66 5.28 1.96 0.51
CA ASP A 66 6.08 1.02 1.30
C ASP A 66 7.01 1.74 2.26
N CYS A 67 7.71 2.73 1.73
CA CYS A 67 8.67 3.56 2.44
C CYS A 67 8.60 4.95 1.84
N GLY A 68 9.48 5.85 2.29
CA GLY A 68 9.68 7.11 1.58
C GLY A 68 10.27 6.88 0.21
N PHE A 69 9.95 7.75 -0.73
CA PHE A 69 10.63 7.77 -2.01
C PHE A 69 12.06 8.22 -1.80
N ASP A 70 12.92 7.87 -2.76
CA ASP A 70 14.35 8.12 -2.69
C ASP A 70 14.64 9.58 -2.33
N THR A 71 15.16 9.79 -1.12
CA THR A 71 15.38 11.14 -0.58
C THR A 71 16.82 11.59 -0.66
N SER A 72 17.72 10.74 -1.10
CA SER A 72 19.16 11.07 -1.22
C SER A 72 19.36 11.99 -2.41
N ALA A 73 19.79 13.21 -2.15
CA ALA A 73 20.04 14.19 -3.21
C ALA A 73 21.07 13.66 -4.21
N GLY A 74 20.73 13.69 -5.49
CA GLY A 74 21.61 13.24 -6.58
C GLY A 74 21.72 11.73 -6.73
N MET A 75 21.04 10.96 -5.90
CA MET A 75 21.05 9.50 -5.95
C MET A 75 19.68 8.91 -6.24
N GLY A 76 18.72 9.73 -6.59
CA GLY A 76 17.36 9.31 -6.85
C GLY A 76 17.27 8.35 -8.03
N ARG A 77 16.60 7.21 -7.80
CA ARG A 77 16.32 6.21 -8.83
C ARG A 77 15.08 6.54 -9.63
N LEU A 78 14.23 7.40 -9.06
CA LEU A 78 12.94 7.75 -9.62
C LEU A 78 12.91 9.22 -9.98
N THR A 79 12.37 9.52 -11.15
CA THR A 79 12.08 10.90 -11.54
C THR A 79 10.83 11.38 -10.82
N SER A 80 10.67 12.71 -10.71
CA SER A 80 9.48 13.28 -10.09
C SER A 80 8.22 12.89 -10.85
N ASP A 81 8.27 12.75 -12.17
CA ASP A 81 7.13 12.33 -12.98
C ASP A 81 6.64 10.93 -12.59
N ILE A 82 7.58 10.01 -12.37
CA ILE A 82 7.25 8.65 -11.94
C ILE A 82 6.66 8.65 -10.53
N VAL A 83 7.25 9.44 -9.62
CA VAL A 83 6.73 9.56 -8.25
C VAL A 83 5.29 10.07 -8.25
N TRP A 84 5.00 11.12 -9.01
CA TRP A 84 3.63 11.65 -9.10
C TRP A 84 2.67 10.65 -9.75
N ALA A 85 3.12 9.93 -10.78
CA ALA A 85 2.31 8.89 -11.40
C ALA A 85 1.98 7.76 -10.42
N LYS A 86 2.95 7.35 -9.59
CA LYS A 86 2.73 6.34 -8.55
C LYS A 86 1.73 6.81 -7.50
N LEU A 87 1.84 8.06 -7.05
CA LEU A 87 0.92 8.62 -6.07
C LEU A 87 -0.50 8.75 -6.64
N ARG A 88 -0.63 9.08 -7.92
CA ARG A 88 -1.94 9.11 -8.60
C ARG A 88 -2.54 7.71 -8.64
N SER A 89 -1.76 6.70 -8.99
CA SER A 89 -2.22 5.30 -8.97
C SER A 89 -2.65 4.86 -7.57
N LEU A 90 -1.94 5.32 -6.54
CA LEU A 90 -2.30 5.03 -5.15
C LEU A 90 -3.69 5.57 -4.81
N VAL A 91 -3.95 6.83 -5.16
CA VAL A 91 -5.25 7.46 -4.91
C VAL A 91 -6.37 6.74 -5.68
N GLU A 92 -6.15 6.46 -6.95
CA GLU A 92 -7.14 5.76 -7.77
C GLU A 92 -7.38 4.34 -7.28
N GLY A 93 -6.32 3.63 -6.88
CA GLY A 93 -6.42 2.28 -6.32
C GLY A 93 -7.17 2.26 -4.99
N ALA A 94 -6.94 3.26 -4.14
CA ALA A 94 -7.65 3.39 -2.88
C ALA A 94 -9.16 3.65 -3.11
N LYS A 95 -9.50 4.49 -4.07
CA LYS A 95 -10.90 4.73 -4.44
C LYS A 95 -11.56 3.45 -4.96
N LEU A 96 -10.86 2.70 -5.79
CA LEU A 96 -11.36 1.45 -6.33
C LEU A 96 -11.59 0.42 -5.23
N ALA A 97 -10.64 0.28 -4.31
CA ALA A 97 -10.79 -0.61 -3.16
C ALA A 97 -11.97 -0.19 -2.28
N SER A 98 -12.13 1.10 -2.02
CA SER A 98 -13.27 1.61 -1.25
C SER A 98 -14.60 1.23 -1.89
N SER A 99 -14.72 1.34 -3.21
CA SER A 99 -15.96 0.97 -3.91
C SER A 99 -16.25 -0.53 -3.84
N ARG A 100 -15.21 -1.36 -3.74
CA ARG A 100 -15.35 -2.82 -3.64
C ARG A 100 -15.66 -3.30 -2.22
N LEU A 101 -15.11 -2.62 -1.21
CA LEU A 101 -15.13 -3.07 0.18
C LEU A 101 -16.15 -2.32 1.05
N LEU A 102 -16.46 -1.12 0.69
CA LEU A 102 -17.36 -0.25 1.43
C LEU A 102 -18.58 0.11 0.61
#